data_1da645cd8aa548447679313becbeffa2
#
_entry.id   1da645cd8aa548447679313becbeffa2
#
_cell.length_a   1.000
_cell.length_b   1.000
_cell.length_c   1.000
_cell.angle_alpha   90.00
_cell.angle_beta   90.00
_cell.angle_gamma   90.00
#
_symmetry.space_group_name_H-M   'P 1'
#
loop_
_entity.id
_entity.type
_entity.pdbx_description
1 polymer ?
#
loop_
_entity_poly.entity_id
_entity_poly.type
_entity_poly.pdbx_seq_one_letter_code
_entity_poly.pdbx_strand_id
1 'polypeptide(L)'
;MHKLSLLGILTVMLLTLSCNGSDPQPVIVADIFSDQATDGDIAFDPVLQSFTITNGPETLFFGIDDSDPNLPEYRAFLDFPLDGSTGGEVIPINARIVSATLEVFINEVSFAPIVPTLLDLVSYPINGLREEDFDSFPLMSQSLDFFAADLGTIVSIDVTPLMQEAQRLGVPDFQVRFVLDFETDVGFVGIEDLPFDPSTAPLLTVRYVPR
;
A
#
# COMPACT_ATOMS: atom_id res chain seq x y z
N MET A 1 -53.27 -26.54 70.05
CA MET A 1 -52.82 -27.18 68.79
C MET A 1 -52.51 -26.07 67.79
N HIS A 2 -51.25 -25.61 67.74
CA HIS A 2 -50.81 -24.51 66.85
C HIS A 2 -49.96 -25.09 65.76
N LYS A 3 -50.42 -24.92 64.53
CA LYS A 3 -49.64 -25.26 63.32
C LYS A 3 -48.83 -24.05 62.97
N LEU A 4 -47.51 -24.10 63.13
CA LEU A 4 -46.57 -23.16 62.58
C LEU A 4 -46.42 -23.41 61.08
N SER A 5 -46.79 -22.41 60.29
CA SER A 5 -46.49 -22.39 58.86
C SER A 5 -45.11 -21.76 58.68
N LEU A 6 -44.18 -22.59 58.22
CA LEU A 6 -42.82 -22.15 57.83
C LEU A 6 -42.89 -21.57 56.41
N LEU A 7 -42.84 -20.25 56.29
CA LEU A 7 -42.76 -19.55 55.03
C LEU A 7 -41.32 -19.56 54.57
N GLY A 8 -41.01 -20.47 53.63
CA GLY A 8 -39.68 -20.52 53.04
C GLY A 8 -39.53 -19.37 52.05
N ILE A 9 -38.67 -18.40 52.37
CA ILE A 9 -38.25 -17.35 51.43
C ILE A 9 -37.21 -17.96 50.49
N LEU A 10 -37.68 -18.32 49.30
CA LEU A 10 -36.80 -18.70 48.18
C LEU A 10 -36.20 -17.45 47.60
N THR A 11 -35.02 -17.07 48.08
CA THR A 11 -34.22 -15.99 47.48
C THR A 11 -33.65 -16.49 46.17
N VAL A 12 -34.30 -16.18 45.08
CA VAL A 12 -33.79 -16.39 43.73
C VAL A 12 -32.68 -15.34 43.53
N MET A 13 -31.47 -15.76 43.71
CA MET A 13 -30.28 -15.01 43.36
C MET A 13 -30.14 -15.01 41.83
N LEU A 14 -30.73 -14.01 41.15
CA LEU A 14 -30.45 -13.73 39.76
C LEU A 14 -28.98 -13.36 39.65
N LEU A 15 -28.16 -14.35 39.35
CA LEU A 15 -26.83 -14.14 38.78
C LEU A 15 -27.03 -13.54 37.38
N THR A 16 -27.09 -12.23 37.31
CA THR A 16 -26.85 -11.52 36.04
C THR A 16 -25.41 -11.75 35.65
N LEU A 17 -25.18 -12.81 34.91
CA LEU A 17 -23.96 -12.95 34.10
C LEU A 17 -23.98 -11.78 33.11
N SER A 18 -23.42 -10.65 33.52
CA SER A 18 -23.02 -9.59 32.62
C SER A 18 -21.91 -10.19 31.74
N CYS A 19 -22.30 -10.80 30.62
CA CYS A 19 -21.40 -10.98 29.51
C CYS A 19 -20.99 -9.57 29.07
N ASN A 20 -19.90 -9.04 29.61
CA ASN A 20 -19.12 -8.01 28.96
C ASN A 20 -18.47 -8.62 27.71
N GLY A 21 -19.29 -9.12 26.80
CA GLY A 21 -18.89 -9.32 25.43
C GLY A 21 -18.77 -7.92 24.83
N SER A 22 -17.56 -7.39 24.75
CA SER A 22 -17.30 -6.33 23.79
C SER A 22 -17.74 -6.89 22.45
N ASP A 23 -18.83 -6.37 21.90
CA ASP A 23 -19.23 -6.72 20.53
C ASP A 23 -18.01 -6.54 19.64
N PRO A 24 -17.67 -7.52 18.80
CA PRO A 24 -16.54 -7.38 17.90
C PRO A 24 -16.79 -6.15 17.04
N GLN A 25 -15.90 -5.16 17.14
CA GLN A 25 -16.02 -3.97 16.32
C GLN A 25 -16.01 -4.38 14.84
N PRO A 26 -16.88 -3.81 14.00
CA PRO A 26 -16.94 -4.17 12.59
C PRO A 26 -15.61 -3.82 11.90
N VAL A 27 -15.13 -4.73 11.07
CA VAL A 27 -14.03 -4.49 10.16
C VAL A 27 -14.61 -3.77 8.94
N ILE A 28 -14.06 -2.61 8.64
CA ILE A 28 -14.38 -1.83 7.43
C ILE A 28 -13.34 -2.17 6.36
N VAL A 29 -13.78 -2.21 5.11
CA VAL A 29 -12.92 -2.38 3.94
C VAL A 29 -12.98 -1.09 3.13
N ALA A 30 -11.83 -0.52 2.82
CA ALA A 30 -11.69 0.61 1.92
C ALA A 30 -10.82 0.20 0.73
N ASP A 31 -11.32 0.48 -0.47
CA ASP A 31 -10.61 0.29 -1.74
C ASP A 31 -10.25 1.69 -2.25
N ILE A 32 -8.94 1.94 -2.38
CA ILE A 32 -8.38 3.26 -2.69
C ILE A 32 -7.56 3.09 -3.98
N PHE A 33 -7.95 3.80 -5.03
CA PHE A 33 -7.14 3.89 -6.24
C PHE A 33 -5.97 4.83 -6.04
N SER A 34 -4.88 4.60 -6.77
CA SER A 34 -3.79 5.56 -6.84
C SER A 34 -4.26 6.87 -7.45
N ASP A 35 -3.60 7.99 -7.09
CA ASP A 35 -3.83 9.28 -7.71
C ASP A 35 -2.83 9.49 -8.86
N GLN A 36 -3.23 9.08 -10.07
CA GLN A 36 -2.39 9.18 -11.26
C GLN A 36 -1.76 10.57 -11.43
N ALA A 37 -2.42 11.64 -10.99
CA ALA A 37 -1.89 12.99 -11.13
C ALA A 37 -0.63 13.23 -10.28
N THR A 38 -0.47 12.48 -9.18
CA THR A 38 0.68 12.52 -8.27
C THR A 38 1.62 11.35 -8.46
N ASP A 39 1.16 10.30 -9.17
CA ASP A 39 1.98 9.14 -9.53
C ASP A 39 3.01 9.51 -10.60
N GLY A 40 4.09 8.74 -10.67
CA GLY A 40 5.11 8.99 -11.67
C GLY A 40 6.32 8.10 -11.53
N ASP A 41 7.29 8.33 -12.38
CA ASP A 41 8.61 7.74 -12.24
C ASP A 41 9.73 8.79 -12.36
N ILE A 42 10.87 8.45 -11.80
CA ILE A 42 12.10 9.23 -11.92
C ILE A 42 13.17 8.32 -12.51
N ALA A 43 13.71 8.71 -13.67
CA ALA A 43 14.84 8.04 -14.29
C ALA A 43 16.13 8.83 -14.01
N PHE A 44 17.16 8.14 -13.55
CA PHE A 44 18.53 8.69 -13.41
C PHE A 44 19.43 8.14 -14.51
N ASP A 45 19.99 9.02 -15.33
CA ASP A 45 20.99 8.66 -16.34
C ASP A 45 22.39 8.76 -15.70
N PRO A 46 23.10 7.64 -15.49
CA PRO A 46 24.40 7.65 -14.83
C PRO A 46 25.53 8.23 -15.71
N VAL A 47 25.34 8.29 -17.04
CA VAL A 47 26.32 8.87 -17.97
C VAL A 47 26.18 10.38 -18.04
N LEU A 48 24.94 10.88 -18.14
CA LEU A 48 24.65 12.31 -18.21
C LEU A 48 24.57 12.97 -16.84
N GLN A 49 24.49 12.18 -15.75
CA GLN A 49 24.29 12.64 -14.37
C GLN A 49 23.08 13.55 -14.27
N SER A 50 21.98 13.12 -14.86
CA SER A 50 20.74 13.90 -14.93
C SER A 50 19.53 13.07 -14.62
N PHE A 51 18.48 13.72 -14.11
CA PHE A 51 17.19 13.12 -13.83
C PHE A 51 16.17 13.50 -14.90
N THR A 52 15.30 12.54 -15.22
CA THR A 52 14.09 12.77 -15.99
C THR A 52 12.91 12.36 -15.12
N ILE A 53 11.93 13.25 -14.95
CA ILE A 53 10.75 13.03 -14.13
C ILE A 53 9.55 12.94 -15.05
N THR A 54 8.78 11.85 -14.94
CA THR A 54 7.51 11.65 -15.63
C THR A 54 6.39 11.69 -14.58
N ASN A 55 5.42 12.59 -14.74
CA ASN A 55 4.27 12.69 -13.85
C ASN A 55 3.01 12.26 -14.60
N GLY A 56 2.19 11.43 -13.96
CA GLY A 56 0.92 10.96 -14.48
C GLY A 56 1.01 10.12 -15.75
N PRO A 57 2.01 9.22 -15.92
CA PRO A 57 2.09 8.37 -17.11
C PRO A 57 1.04 7.26 -17.06
N GLU A 58 0.75 6.66 -18.23
CA GLU A 58 -0.10 5.45 -18.31
C GLU A 58 0.64 4.18 -17.85
N THR A 59 1.95 4.23 -17.79
CA THR A 59 2.84 3.17 -17.29
C THR A 59 3.97 3.80 -16.51
N LEU A 60 4.19 3.28 -15.32
CA LEU A 60 5.30 3.65 -14.43
C LEU A 60 6.38 2.59 -14.52
N PHE A 61 7.63 3.02 -14.57
CA PHE A 61 8.75 2.11 -14.69
C PHE A 61 9.65 2.12 -13.46
N PHE A 62 10.22 0.94 -13.13
CA PHE A 62 11.32 0.84 -12.16
C PHE A 62 12.31 -0.25 -12.58
N GLY A 63 13.55 -0.12 -12.10
CA GLY A 63 14.66 -0.99 -12.48
C GLY A 63 15.62 -0.33 -13.45
N ILE A 64 16.45 -1.12 -14.13
CA ILE A 64 17.45 -0.63 -15.09
C ILE A 64 17.01 -0.99 -16.51
N ASP A 65 16.92 0.01 -17.38
CA ASP A 65 16.63 -0.18 -18.80
C ASP A 65 17.91 -0.57 -19.55
N ASP A 66 18.10 -1.88 -19.76
CA ASP A 66 19.26 -2.44 -20.50
C ASP A 66 19.14 -2.28 -22.03
N SER A 67 18.03 -1.72 -22.52
CA SER A 67 17.90 -1.34 -23.94
C SER A 67 18.55 0.00 -24.25
N ASP A 68 18.71 0.88 -23.27
CA ASP A 68 19.42 2.15 -23.38
C ASP A 68 20.90 1.95 -23.05
N PRO A 69 21.84 2.36 -23.94
CA PRO A 69 23.28 2.23 -23.70
C PRO A 69 23.78 3.00 -22.47
N ASN A 70 23.02 3.94 -21.95
CA ASN A 70 23.35 4.69 -20.74
C ASN A 70 22.90 3.95 -19.46
N LEU A 71 22.10 2.88 -19.58
CA LEU A 71 21.57 2.08 -18.46
C LEU A 71 20.87 2.94 -17.39
N PRO A 72 19.87 3.75 -17.74
CA PRO A 72 19.20 4.58 -16.75
C PRO A 72 18.46 3.72 -15.72
N GLU A 73 18.55 4.14 -14.45
CA GLU A 73 17.79 3.56 -13.34
C GLU A 73 16.48 4.30 -13.18
N TYR A 74 15.38 3.57 -13.15
CA TYR A 74 14.03 4.09 -12.91
C TYR A 74 13.55 3.70 -11.52
N ARG A 75 12.77 4.59 -10.89
CA ARG A 75 12.03 4.33 -9.65
C ARG A 75 10.60 4.81 -9.83
N ALA A 76 9.64 3.90 -9.61
CA ALA A 76 8.22 4.19 -9.74
C ALA A 76 7.64 4.63 -8.39
N PHE A 77 6.72 5.59 -8.41
CA PHE A 77 6.08 6.17 -7.24
C PHE A 77 4.56 6.11 -7.41
N LEU A 78 3.87 5.62 -6.40
CA LEU A 78 2.41 5.57 -6.32
C LEU A 78 1.93 6.29 -5.06
N ASP A 79 0.86 7.06 -5.20
CA ASP A 79 0.19 7.80 -4.14
C ASP A 79 -1.23 7.30 -3.92
N PHE A 80 -1.58 6.98 -2.69
CA PHE A 80 -2.92 6.55 -2.29
C PHE A 80 -3.44 7.48 -1.19
N PRO A 81 -4.26 8.49 -1.55
CA PRO A 81 -4.83 9.42 -0.58
C PRO A 81 -5.76 8.70 0.40
N LEU A 82 -5.49 8.84 1.71
CA LEU A 82 -6.28 8.19 2.75
C LEU A 82 -7.53 8.97 3.15
N ASP A 83 -7.78 10.11 2.50
CA ASP A 83 -8.92 11.00 2.74
C ASP A 83 -10.17 10.66 1.91
N GLY A 84 -10.11 9.61 1.10
CA GLY A 84 -11.20 9.15 0.24
C GLY A 84 -11.32 9.92 -1.09
N SER A 85 -10.36 10.76 -1.46
CA SER A 85 -10.41 11.58 -2.69
C SER A 85 -10.38 10.75 -3.98
N THR A 86 -9.74 9.58 -3.98
CA THR A 86 -9.65 8.66 -5.13
C THR A 86 -10.62 7.47 -5.04
N GLY A 87 -11.53 7.49 -4.09
CA GLY A 87 -12.55 6.46 -3.86
C GLY A 87 -12.38 5.73 -2.54
N GLY A 88 -13.42 4.99 -2.18
CA GLY A 88 -13.45 4.25 -0.93
C GLY A 88 -13.82 5.09 0.28
N GLU A 89 -13.66 4.49 1.44
CA GLU A 89 -13.89 5.11 2.74
C GLU A 89 -12.63 5.83 3.22
N VAL A 90 -12.80 6.95 3.90
CA VAL A 90 -11.70 7.65 4.59
C VAL A 90 -11.09 6.72 5.63
N ILE A 91 -9.78 6.56 5.64
CA ILE A 91 -9.06 5.82 6.68
C ILE A 91 -8.80 6.77 7.86
N PRO A 92 -9.49 6.63 9.01
CA PRO A 92 -9.24 7.48 10.15
C PRO A 92 -7.79 7.33 10.65
N ILE A 93 -7.13 8.43 10.96
CA ILE A 93 -5.72 8.45 11.40
C ILE A 93 -5.44 7.58 12.63
N ASN A 94 -6.46 7.29 13.43
CA ASN A 94 -6.37 6.43 14.61
C ASN A 94 -6.96 5.03 14.39
N ALA A 95 -7.32 4.66 13.15
CA ALA A 95 -7.82 3.33 12.83
C ALA A 95 -6.78 2.25 13.17
N ARG A 96 -7.25 1.08 13.58
CA ARG A 96 -6.39 -0.08 13.73
C ARG A 96 -6.40 -0.88 12.43
N ILE A 97 -5.30 -0.85 11.71
CA ILE A 97 -5.13 -1.60 10.47
C ILE A 97 -5.10 -3.10 10.78
N VAL A 98 -5.95 -3.87 10.11
CA VAL A 98 -6.04 -5.34 10.19
C VAL A 98 -5.20 -5.98 9.10
N SER A 99 -5.38 -5.51 7.85
CA SER A 99 -4.57 -5.90 6.69
C SER A 99 -4.62 -4.81 5.64
N ALA A 100 -3.61 -4.77 4.79
CA ALA A 100 -3.57 -3.94 3.59
C ALA A 100 -2.93 -4.73 2.44
N THR A 101 -3.53 -4.67 1.26
CA THR A 101 -3.06 -5.32 0.04
C THR A 101 -2.97 -4.28 -1.06
N LEU A 102 -1.81 -4.22 -1.72
CA LEU A 102 -1.60 -3.43 -2.92
C LEU A 102 -1.68 -4.36 -4.13
N GLU A 103 -2.54 -4.04 -5.08
CA GLU A 103 -2.67 -4.73 -6.35
C GLU A 103 -2.16 -3.84 -7.48
N VAL A 104 -1.25 -4.37 -8.30
CA VAL A 104 -0.66 -3.69 -9.45
C VAL A 104 -0.72 -4.59 -10.68
N PHE A 105 -1.10 -4.05 -11.82
CA PHE A 105 -1.07 -4.77 -13.09
C PHE A 105 0.32 -4.58 -13.73
N ILE A 106 0.97 -5.69 -14.05
CA ILE A 106 2.32 -5.69 -14.63
C ILE A 106 2.22 -5.79 -16.14
N ASN A 107 2.55 -4.72 -16.85
CA ASN A 107 2.52 -4.68 -18.32
C ASN A 107 3.88 -4.87 -18.97
N GLU A 108 4.96 -4.85 -18.19
CA GLU A 108 6.31 -5.16 -18.66
C GLU A 108 7.14 -5.87 -17.59
N VAL A 109 7.91 -6.90 -17.98
CA VAL A 109 9.02 -7.48 -17.22
C VAL A 109 10.11 -7.81 -18.22
N SER A 110 11.24 -7.11 -18.17
CA SER A 110 12.31 -7.19 -19.16
C SER A 110 13.67 -7.38 -18.50
N PHE A 111 14.62 -7.93 -19.26
CA PHE A 111 16.05 -8.10 -19.00
C PHE A 111 16.41 -9.11 -17.89
N ALA A 112 15.46 -9.53 -17.03
CA ALA A 112 15.69 -10.58 -16.02
C ALA A 112 14.43 -11.44 -15.82
N PRO A 113 14.60 -12.75 -15.52
CA PRO A 113 13.48 -13.64 -15.19
C PRO A 113 12.90 -13.37 -13.78
N ILE A 114 13.69 -12.75 -12.91
CA ILE A 114 13.33 -12.31 -11.55
C ILE A 114 13.92 -10.92 -11.37
N VAL A 115 13.11 -10.00 -10.88
CA VAL A 115 13.49 -8.61 -10.57
C VAL A 115 13.32 -8.41 -9.07
N PRO A 116 14.41 -8.55 -8.29
CA PRO A 116 14.38 -8.28 -6.85
C PRO A 116 14.07 -6.81 -6.60
N THR A 117 13.10 -6.55 -5.74
CA THR A 117 12.52 -5.22 -5.57
C THR A 117 12.41 -4.85 -4.10
N LEU A 118 12.75 -3.61 -3.77
CA LEU A 118 12.33 -2.96 -2.54
C LEU A 118 11.06 -2.15 -2.79
N LEU A 119 10.07 -2.36 -1.96
CA LEU A 119 8.90 -1.51 -1.84
C LEU A 119 9.08 -0.63 -0.60
N ASP A 120 9.33 0.62 -0.84
CA ASP A 120 9.58 1.62 0.19
C ASP A 120 8.32 2.42 0.52
N LEU A 121 7.97 2.55 1.79
CA LEU A 121 7.09 3.61 2.25
C LEU A 121 7.88 4.92 2.25
N VAL A 122 7.40 5.90 1.51
CA VAL A 122 8.07 7.21 1.35
C VAL A 122 7.11 8.36 1.68
N SER A 123 7.60 9.59 1.59
CA SER A 123 6.76 10.78 1.62
C SER A 123 7.34 11.79 0.64
N TYR A 124 6.55 12.16 -0.35
CA TYR A 124 6.88 13.17 -1.35
C TYR A 124 5.72 14.16 -1.54
N PRO A 125 5.99 15.34 -2.14
CA PRO A 125 4.95 16.35 -2.29
C PRO A 125 3.85 15.92 -3.26
N ILE A 126 2.59 16.11 -2.89
CA ILE A 126 1.40 15.83 -3.73
C ILE A 126 1.29 16.69 -5.00
N ASN A 127 2.12 17.71 -5.14
CA ASN A 127 2.17 18.58 -6.33
C ASN A 127 3.20 18.14 -7.38
N GLY A 128 3.68 16.90 -7.29
CA GLY A 128 4.58 16.26 -8.24
C GLY A 128 5.93 15.87 -7.65
N LEU A 129 6.54 14.88 -8.30
CA LEU A 129 7.84 14.34 -7.96
C LEU A 129 8.96 15.36 -8.20
N ARG A 130 10.07 15.20 -7.49
CA ARG A 130 11.28 16.01 -7.58
C ARG A 130 12.51 15.12 -7.65
N GLU A 131 13.62 15.64 -8.13
CA GLU A 131 14.90 14.91 -8.21
C GLU A 131 15.34 14.34 -6.85
N GLU A 132 15.12 15.10 -5.75
CA GLU A 132 15.45 14.68 -4.39
C GLU A 132 14.63 13.48 -3.88
N ASP A 133 13.47 13.20 -4.48
CA ASP A 133 12.63 12.06 -4.10
C ASP A 133 13.24 10.73 -4.57
N PHE A 134 14.11 10.77 -5.58
CA PHE A 134 14.79 9.57 -6.09
C PHE A 134 15.53 8.84 -4.97
N ASP A 135 16.41 9.55 -4.24
CA ASP A 135 17.21 8.98 -3.15
C ASP A 135 16.69 9.33 -1.75
N SER A 136 15.41 9.73 -1.64
CA SER A 136 14.82 10.01 -0.34
C SER A 136 14.87 8.79 0.59
N PHE A 137 15.16 9.02 1.88
CA PHE A 137 15.22 7.93 2.86
C PHE A 137 13.83 7.34 3.06
N PRO A 138 13.67 6.00 2.93
CA PRO A 138 12.39 5.35 3.19
C PRO A 138 12.02 5.42 4.69
N LEU A 139 10.74 5.55 4.96
CA LEU A 139 10.18 5.43 6.31
C LEU A 139 10.17 3.97 6.77
N MET A 140 9.96 3.05 5.84
CA MET A 140 10.02 1.60 6.01
C MET A 140 10.21 0.95 4.64
N SER A 141 10.88 -0.21 4.57
CA SER A 141 11.09 -0.97 3.35
C SER A 141 10.65 -2.42 3.52
N GLN A 142 10.21 -3.02 2.42
CA GLN A 142 9.85 -4.43 2.32
C GLN A 142 10.41 -5.00 1.02
N SER A 143 11.10 -6.16 1.08
CA SER A 143 11.59 -6.84 -0.12
C SER A 143 10.50 -7.71 -0.72
N LEU A 144 10.45 -7.77 -2.06
CA LEU A 144 9.64 -8.68 -2.87
C LEU A 144 10.34 -8.94 -4.20
N ASP A 145 9.83 -9.92 -4.96
CA ASP A 145 10.33 -10.25 -6.28
C ASP A 145 9.21 -10.12 -7.31
N PHE A 146 9.51 -9.55 -8.48
CA PHE A 146 8.69 -9.68 -9.67
C PHE A 146 9.29 -10.73 -10.59
N PHE A 147 8.43 -11.49 -11.25
CA PHE A 147 8.82 -12.59 -12.10
C PHE A 147 8.38 -12.34 -13.54
N ALA A 148 9.11 -12.86 -14.51
CA ALA A 148 8.68 -12.82 -15.92
C ALA A 148 7.27 -13.42 -16.15
N ALA A 149 6.81 -14.28 -15.24
CA ALA A 149 5.47 -14.86 -15.28
C ALA A 149 4.37 -13.88 -14.84
N ASP A 150 4.72 -12.76 -14.20
CA ASP A 150 3.76 -11.74 -13.76
C ASP A 150 3.31 -10.84 -14.90
N LEU A 151 4.01 -10.87 -16.04
CA LEU A 151 3.67 -10.09 -17.22
C LEU A 151 2.21 -10.36 -17.66
N GLY A 152 1.43 -9.32 -17.78
CA GLY A 152 0.01 -9.35 -18.17
C GLY A 152 -0.92 -9.83 -17.03
N THR A 153 -0.48 -9.80 -15.78
CA THR A 153 -1.28 -10.21 -14.62
C THR A 153 -1.31 -9.13 -13.53
N ILE A 154 -2.27 -9.26 -12.62
CA ILE A 154 -2.31 -8.49 -11.38
C ILE A 154 -1.46 -9.21 -10.35
N VAL A 155 -0.50 -8.49 -9.75
CA VAL A 155 0.30 -8.94 -8.61
C VAL A 155 -0.28 -8.33 -7.34
N SER A 156 -0.60 -9.18 -6.36
CA SER A 156 -1.11 -8.78 -5.05
C SER A 156 0.03 -8.82 -4.02
N ILE A 157 0.29 -7.69 -3.38
CA ILE A 157 1.39 -7.50 -2.43
C ILE A 157 0.80 -7.22 -1.05
N ASP A 158 1.16 -8.00 -0.04
CA ASP A 158 0.80 -7.70 1.35
C ASP A 158 1.64 -6.50 1.83
N VAL A 159 0.99 -5.35 1.98
CA VAL A 159 1.60 -4.11 2.48
C VAL A 159 1.12 -3.76 3.89
N THR A 160 0.58 -4.73 4.62
CA THR A 160 0.10 -4.52 5.99
C THR A 160 1.14 -3.86 6.89
N PRO A 161 2.42 -4.28 6.91
CA PRO A 161 3.43 -3.62 7.75
C PRO A 161 3.67 -2.16 7.38
N LEU A 162 3.73 -1.85 6.06
CA LEU A 162 3.92 -0.48 5.57
C LEU A 162 2.73 0.40 5.93
N MET A 163 1.50 -0.10 5.76
CA MET A 163 0.28 0.64 6.10
C MET A 163 0.14 0.87 7.60
N GLN A 164 0.54 -0.09 8.44
CA GLN A 164 0.58 0.09 9.90
C GLN A 164 1.60 1.16 10.30
N GLU A 165 2.76 1.21 9.63
CA GLU A 165 3.77 2.24 9.87
C GLU A 165 3.27 3.62 9.41
N ALA A 166 2.63 3.72 8.25
CA ALA A 166 1.99 4.95 7.77
C ALA A 166 0.99 5.51 8.80
N GLN A 167 0.13 4.64 9.35
CA GLN A 167 -0.81 5.00 10.42
C GLN A 167 -0.09 5.43 11.70
N ARG A 168 0.99 4.74 12.10
CA ARG A 168 1.77 5.08 13.29
C ARG A 168 2.43 6.46 13.16
N LEU A 169 2.87 6.81 11.95
CA LEU A 169 3.50 8.10 11.64
C LEU A 169 2.45 9.20 11.41
N GLY A 170 1.19 8.82 11.15
CA GLY A 170 0.10 9.77 10.89
C GLY A 170 0.26 10.51 9.57
N VAL A 171 0.83 9.84 8.55
CA VAL A 171 0.92 10.43 7.21
C VAL A 171 -0.47 10.50 6.57
N PRO A 172 -0.76 11.56 5.78
CA PRO A 172 -2.08 11.75 5.17
C PRO A 172 -2.32 10.80 3.98
N ASP A 173 -1.23 10.38 3.32
CA ASP A 173 -1.26 9.56 2.12
C ASP A 173 -0.38 8.32 2.32
N PHE A 174 -0.77 7.20 1.73
CA PHE A 174 0.07 6.02 1.66
C PHE A 174 0.86 6.07 0.36
N GLN A 175 2.09 6.58 0.44
CA GLN A 175 2.97 6.75 -0.71
C GLN A 175 4.04 5.68 -0.72
N VAL A 176 4.20 5.02 -1.87
CA VAL A 176 5.19 3.96 -2.03
C VAL A 176 6.09 4.21 -3.24
N ARG A 177 7.33 3.70 -3.12
CA ARG A 177 8.31 3.72 -4.20
C ARG A 177 8.81 2.31 -4.46
N PHE A 178 8.84 1.91 -5.74
CA PHE A 178 9.46 0.67 -6.20
C PHE A 178 10.89 0.96 -6.64
N VAL A 179 11.84 0.18 -6.11
CA VAL A 179 13.28 0.31 -6.38
C VAL A 179 13.86 -1.08 -6.60
N LEU A 180 14.84 -1.23 -7.47
CA LEU A 180 15.60 -2.46 -7.60
C LEU A 180 16.38 -2.73 -6.29
N ASP A 181 16.27 -3.96 -5.73
CA ASP A 181 16.85 -4.28 -4.40
C ASP A 181 18.40 -4.30 -4.44
N PHE A 182 18.99 -4.65 -5.59
CA PHE A 182 20.44 -4.75 -5.75
C PHE A 182 20.92 -3.87 -6.90
N GLU A 183 21.84 -2.96 -6.63
CA GLU A 183 22.43 -2.05 -7.64
C GLU A 183 23.18 -2.77 -8.78
N THR A 184 23.50 -4.06 -8.60
CA THR A 184 24.25 -4.86 -9.59
C THR A 184 23.37 -5.75 -10.43
N ASP A 185 22.08 -5.85 -10.10
CA ASP A 185 21.12 -6.65 -10.85
C ASP A 185 20.54 -5.84 -12.01
N VAL A 186 20.20 -6.53 -13.07
CA VAL A 186 19.43 -5.97 -14.19
C VAL A 186 18.01 -6.45 -14.06
N GLY A 187 17.09 -5.64 -14.54
CA GLY A 187 15.67 -5.96 -14.56
C GLY A 187 14.86 -4.68 -14.68
N PHE A 188 13.78 -4.75 -15.41
CA PHE A 188 12.93 -3.60 -15.70
C PHE A 188 11.47 -4.04 -15.65
N VAL A 189 10.66 -3.31 -14.90
CA VAL A 189 9.26 -3.62 -14.68
C VAL A 189 8.41 -2.39 -14.99
N GLY A 190 7.32 -2.61 -15.74
CA GLY A 190 6.29 -1.61 -15.99
C GLY A 190 5.01 -1.94 -15.22
N ILE A 191 4.49 -0.96 -14.49
CA ILE A 191 3.22 -1.00 -13.79
C ILE A 191 2.23 -0.15 -14.58
N GLU A 192 1.08 -0.73 -14.94
CA GLU A 192 0.01 0.02 -15.60
C GLU A 192 -0.72 0.93 -14.61
N ASP A 193 -0.94 2.18 -15.01
CA ASP A 193 -1.65 3.19 -14.22
C ASP A 193 -2.65 3.94 -15.11
N LEU A 194 -3.65 3.22 -15.60
CA LEU A 194 -4.70 3.77 -16.44
C LEU A 194 -5.90 4.22 -15.62
N PRO A 195 -6.15 5.54 -15.47
CA PRO A 195 -7.22 6.06 -14.62
C PRO A 195 -8.61 5.69 -15.10
N PHE A 196 -8.75 5.29 -16.38
CA PHE A 196 -10.03 4.97 -17.01
C PHE A 196 -10.33 3.47 -17.05
N ASP A 197 -9.39 2.62 -16.65
CA ASP A 197 -9.57 1.17 -16.54
C ASP A 197 -9.32 0.72 -15.10
N PRO A 198 -10.37 0.69 -14.25
CA PRO A 198 -10.24 0.29 -12.86
C PRO A 198 -9.83 -1.18 -12.69
N SER A 199 -9.76 -1.96 -13.78
CA SER A 199 -9.30 -3.35 -13.72
C SER A 199 -7.77 -3.47 -13.75
N THR A 200 -7.05 -2.41 -14.11
CA THR A 200 -5.59 -2.39 -14.22
C THR A 200 -4.95 -1.25 -13.42
N ALA A 201 -5.74 -0.27 -12.96
CA ALA A 201 -5.25 0.79 -12.10
C ALA A 201 -4.74 0.23 -10.77
N PRO A 202 -3.63 0.76 -10.22
CA PRO A 202 -3.15 0.35 -8.90
C PRO A 202 -4.22 0.54 -7.82
N LEU A 203 -4.43 -0.51 -7.01
CA LEU A 203 -5.50 -0.54 -6.00
C LEU A 203 -4.92 -0.92 -4.63
N LEU A 204 -5.17 -0.08 -3.65
CA LEU A 204 -4.88 -0.36 -2.24
C LEU A 204 -6.18 -0.74 -1.52
N THR A 205 -6.30 -2.01 -1.11
CA THR A 205 -7.40 -2.49 -0.25
C THR A 205 -6.96 -2.52 1.20
N VAL A 206 -7.59 -1.71 2.04
CA VAL A 206 -7.29 -1.62 3.48
C VAL A 206 -8.46 -2.14 4.31
N ARG A 207 -8.18 -3.08 5.21
CA ARG A 207 -9.13 -3.56 6.22
C ARG A 207 -8.75 -2.97 7.57
N TYR A 208 -9.68 -2.28 8.20
CA TYR A 208 -9.41 -1.60 9.47
C TYR A 208 -10.59 -1.65 10.43
N VAL A 209 -10.31 -1.39 11.69
CA VAL A 209 -11.31 -1.22 12.75
C VAL A 209 -11.20 0.24 13.24
N PRO A 210 -12.30 1.01 13.20
CA PRO A 210 -12.34 2.36 13.79
C PRO A 210 -12.06 2.29 15.30
N ARG A 211 -11.44 3.34 15.83
CA ARG A 211 -11.21 3.50 17.28
C ARG A 211 -12.00 4.66 17.83
#